data_e1a33d8cbb3352cad00603a059c1f5e4
#
_entry.id   e1a33d8cbb3352cad00603a059c1f5e4
#
_cell.length_a   1.000
_cell.length_b   1.000
_cell.length_c   1.000
_cell.angle_alpha   90.00
_cell.angle_beta   90.00
_cell.angle_gamma   90.00
#
_symmetry.space_group_name_H-M   'P 1'
#
loop_
_entity.id
_entity.type
_entity.pdbx_description
1 polymer ?
#
loop_
_entity_poly.entity_id
_entity_poly.type
_entity_poly.pdbx_seq_one_letter_code
_entity_poly.pdbx_strand_id
1 'polypeptide(L)'
;MTLITEVMERPLDPAYAAAAERRQASGLSAATGLRSPMLIIVAVLIGALLGASALALRAPTTAAGKIRQDLVGRIEDRRAHVDAQTKLIATLRNQINTAQAAALSQQSQSGLTAELSKLELAAGTVPVSGPGLVLTVDDAPTKAEPVAPDSNPRTALTPDQGKVTASDLQIIVNGLWDAGAEAISINGHRLTSRAAIRSAGAAVLVDYRPLTRPYVITAIGDPGSLGVEFADNSGGSYLQSLKNNYQIRGDIQNRTSVVVPGEPTLSLQKAQPVQSAVKGQSPTQAPRTTETSP
;
A
#
# COMPACT_ATOMS: atom_id res chain seq x y z
N MET A 1 0.25 56.03 23.15
CA MET A 1 1.67 56.09 22.75
C MET A 1 2.65 56.37 23.93
N THR A 2 2.16 56.33 25.14
CA THR A 2 2.92 56.72 26.34
C THR A 2 3.70 55.61 27.00
N LEU A 3 3.26 54.36 26.92
CA LEU A 3 3.90 53.20 27.59
C LEU A 3 5.25 52.81 26.97
N ILE A 4 5.38 52.94 25.66
CA ILE A 4 6.64 52.56 24.98
C ILE A 4 7.72 53.62 25.26
N THR A 5 7.35 54.90 25.30
CA THR A 5 8.25 56.02 25.60
C THR A 5 8.71 55.92 27.05
N GLU A 6 7.84 55.57 27.99
CA GLU A 6 8.17 55.44 29.42
C GLU A 6 9.12 54.27 29.72
N VAL A 7 8.95 53.13 29.00
CA VAL A 7 9.88 51.96 29.10
C VAL A 7 11.25 52.28 28.48
N MET A 8 11.30 53.11 27.43
CA MET A 8 12.55 53.54 26.81
C MET A 8 13.32 54.60 27.63
N GLU A 9 12.60 55.51 28.28
CA GLU A 9 13.19 56.59 29.08
C GLU A 9 13.54 56.15 30.52
N ARG A 10 12.81 55.15 31.06
CA ARG A 10 13.04 54.59 32.40
C ARG A 10 13.10 53.05 32.36
N PRO A 11 14.19 52.48 31.87
CA PRO A 11 14.31 51.05 31.72
C PRO A 11 14.39 50.25 33.04
N LEU A 12 14.51 50.92 34.17
CA LEU A 12 14.56 50.31 35.50
C LEU A 12 13.38 50.75 36.37
N ASP A 13 12.72 49.76 36.95
CA ASP A 13 11.64 49.97 37.94
C ASP A 13 12.15 50.89 39.08
N PRO A 14 11.45 51.97 39.45
CA PRO A 14 11.84 52.84 40.55
C PRO A 14 12.05 52.11 41.86
N ALA A 15 11.52 50.91 42.04
CA ALA A 15 11.81 50.07 43.20
C ALA A 15 13.27 49.67 43.32
N TYR A 16 14.03 49.58 42.18
CA TYR A 16 15.49 49.32 42.21
C TYR A 16 16.30 50.50 42.73
N ALA A 17 15.93 51.74 42.37
CA ALA A 17 16.54 52.93 42.88
C ALA A 17 16.32 53.06 44.39
N ALA A 18 15.09 52.88 44.86
CA ALA A 18 14.77 52.87 46.30
C ALA A 18 15.45 51.74 47.09
N ALA A 19 15.67 50.58 46.48
CA ALA A 19 16.43 49.50 47.12
C ALA A 19 17.92 49.82 47.19
N ALA A 20 18.51 50.47 46.19
CA ALA A 20 19.89 50.93 46.19
C ALA A 20 20.16 51.98 47.29
N GLU A 21 19.27 52.99 47.42
CA GLU A 21 19.34 54.01 48.47
C GLU A 21 19.23 53.41 49.86
N ARG A 22 18.34 52.46 50.14
CA ARG A 22 18.24 51.77 51.42
C ARG A 22 19.47 50.99 51.75
N ARG A 23 20.13 50.37 50.78
CA ARG A 23 21.42 49.66 50.97
C ARG A 23 22.55 50.62 51.30
N GLN A 24 22.63 51.77 50.64
CA GLN A 24 23.60 52.78 50.96
C GLN A 24 23.39 53.37 52.37
N ALA A 25 22.15 53.65 52.75
CA ALA A 25 21.81 54.11 54.10
C ALA A 25 22.10 53.11 55.22
N SER A 26 22.08 51.79 54.89
CA SER A 26 22.50 50.75 55.83
C SER A 26 23.99 50.43 55.86
N GLY A 27 24.83 51.21 55.19
CA GLY A 27 26.30 51.05 55.20
C GLY A 27 26.83 49.85 54.44
N LEU A 28 25.95 49.19 53.62
CA LEU A 28 26.32 48.05 52.76
C LEU A 28 26.92 48.65 51.47
N SER A 29 28.03 48.06 51.00
CA SER A 29 28.67 48.47 49.75
C SER A 29 27.70 48.29 48.57
N ALA A 30 27.84 49.20 47.56
CA ALA A 30 27.08 49.11 46.30
C ALA A 30 27.20 47.72 45.74
N ALA A 31 26.05 47.20 45.21
CA ALA A 31 26.03 45.88 44.63
C ALA A 31 27.12 45.76 43.55
N THR A 32 28.14 45.01 43.84
CA THR A 32 29.19 44.70 42.87
C THR A 32 28.54 43.95 41.74
N GLY A 33 28.35 44.63 40.58
CA GLY A 33 27.70 44.09 39.38
C GLY A 33 28.04 42.62 39.07
N LEU A 34 27.99 42.20 37.86
CA LEU A 34 28.22 40.86 37.32
C LEU A 34 29.38 40.00 37.92
N ARG A 35 30.15 40.52 38.90
CA ARG A 35 31.28 39.85 39.53
C ARG A 35 30.95 39.15 40.87
N SER A 36 29.66 39.08 41.26
CA SER A 36 29.28 38.28 42.43
C SER A 36 29.50 36.80 42.14
N PRO A 37 30.33 36.08 42.92
CA PRO A 37 30.60 34.66 42.70
C PRO A 37 29.29 33.81 42.73
N MET A 38 28.31 34.25 43.50
CA MET A 38 26.99 33.62 43.57
C MET A 38 26.20 33.73 42.25
N LEU A 39 26.32 34.87 41.54
CA LEU A 39 25.67 35.07 40.27
C LEU A 39 26.28 34.18 39.18
N ILE A 40 27.61 34.01 39.23
CA ILE A 40 28.33 33.09 38.32
C ILE A 40 27.91 31.65 38.58
N ILE A 41 27.80 31.22 39.83
CA ILE A 41 27.35 29.87 40.18
C ILE A 41 25.93 29.60 39.69
N VAL A 42 24.99 30.55 39.88
CA VAL A 42 23.60 30.42 39.40
C VAL A 42 23.53 30.38 37.87
N ALA A 43 24.33 31.24 37.17
CA ALA A 43 24.38 31.22 35.71
C ALA A 43 24.97 29.92 35.17
N VAL A 44 25.97 29.34 35.82
CA VAL A 44 26.52 28.02 35.44
C VAL A 44 25.52 26.92 35.67
N LEU A 45 24.78 26.94 36.81
CA LEU A 45 23.72 25.95 37.07
C LEU A 45 22.60 26.03 36.05
N ILE A 46 22.12 27.22 35.70
CA ILE A 46 21.10 27.40 34.67
C ILE A 46 21.64 26.94 33.31
N GLY A 47 22.86 27.31 32.94
CA GLY A 47 23.54 26.87 31.72
C GLY A 47 23.68 25.34 31.64
N ALA A 48 24.06 24.70 32.74
CA ALA A 48 24.19 23.25 32.84
C ALA A 48 22.80 22.55 32.70
N LEU A 49 21.78 23.11 33.32
CA LEU A 49 20.40 22.58 33.25
C LEU A 49 19.81 22.72 31.84
N LEU A 50 20.06 23.87 31.20
CA LEU A 50 19.65 24.08 29.80
C LEU A 50 20.47 23.18 28.85
N GLY A 51 21.75 23.01 29.09
CA GLY A 51 22.60 22.09 28.33
C GLY A 51 22.18 20.64 28.46
N ALA A 52 21.89 20.18 29.68
CA ALA A 52 21.35 18.83 29.92
C ALA A 52 19.99 18.62 29.26
N SER A 53 19.11 19.62 29.33
CA SER A 53 17.83 19.59 28.64
C SER A 53 17.96 19.51 27.11
N ALA A 54 18.86 20.29 26.54
CA ALA A 54 19.16 20.27 25.11
C ALA A 54 19.77 18.94 24.65
N LEU A 55 20.64 18.33 25.47
CA LEU A 55 21.16 16.98 25.21
C LEU A 55 20.07 15.92 25.29
N ALA A 56 19.18 16.01 26.26
CA ALA A 56 18.03 15.08 26.40
C ALA A 56 17.06 15.18 25.22
N LEU A 57 16.83 16.39 24.68
CA LEU A 57 16.01 16.58 23.48
C LEU A 57 16.74 16.13 22.19
N ARG A 58 18.07 16.17 22.16
CA ARG A 58 18.87 15.68 21.03
C ARG A 58 19.14 14.17 21.10
N ALA A 59 18.93 13.53 22.24
CA ALA A 59 18.97 12.07 22.29
C ALA A 59 17.95 11.55 21.28
N PRO A 60 18.38 10.90 20.18
CA PRO A 60 17.44 10.29 19.24
C PRO A 60 16.54 9.40 20.08
N THR A 61 15.25 9.46 19.85
CA THR A 61 14.27 8.65 20.53
C THR A 61 14.61 7.17 20.29
N THR A 62 15.57 6.65 21.06
CA THR A 62 16.06 5.27 20.97
C THR A 62 14.90 4.28 21.13
N ALA A 63 13.86 4.69 21.84
CA ALA A 63 12.62 3.94 21.93
C ALA A 63 11.87 3.90 20.58
N ALA A 64 11.68 5.03 19.90
CA ALA A 64 11.02 5.08 18.60
C ALA A 64 11.84 4.38 17.50
N GLY A 65 13.17 4.48 17.56
CA GLY A 65 14.08 3.76 16.67
C GLY A 65 13.98 2.24 16.86
N LYS A 66 13.95 1.77 18.10
CA LYS A 66 13.79 0.35 18.42
C LYS A 66 12.41 -0.19 18.00
N ILE A 67 11.34 0.57 18.28
CA ILE A 67 9.97 0.20 17.86
C ILE A 67 9.90 0.13 16.32
N ARG A 68 10.52 1.07 15.61
CA ARG A 68 10.56 1.03 14.15
C ARG A 68 11.31 -0.18 13.62
N GLN A 69 12.48 -0.51 14.21
CA GLN A 69 13.24 -1.70 13.82
C GLN A 69 12.47 -2.99 14.12
N ASP A 70 11.82 -3.10 15.28
CA ASP A 70 10.98 -4.25 15.63
C ASP A 70 9.79 -4.40 14.66
N LEU A 71 9.15 -3.29 14.30
CA LEU A 71 8.07 -3.29 13.31
C LEU A 71 8.56 -3.69 11.91
N VAL A 72 9.71 -3.19 11.47
CA VAL A 72 10.31 -3.58 10.19
C VAL A 72 10.65 -5.06 10.20
N GLY A 73 11.29 -5.55 11.26
CA GLY A 73 11.61 -6.97 11.39
C GLY A 73 10.35 -7.86 11.34
N ARG A 74 9.29 -7.49 12.07
CA ARG A 74 8.01 -8.24 12.02
C ARG A 74 7.34 -8.21 10.63
N ILE A 75 7.47 -7.10 9.90
CA ILE A 75 6.95 -7.00 8.54
C ILE A 75 7.75 -7.93 7.62
N GLU A 76 9.07 -7.93 7.72
CA GLU A 76 9.95 -8.79 6.93
C GLU A 76 9.71 -10.28 7.23
N ASP A 77 9.58 -10.66 8.50
CA ASP A 77 9.25 -12.03 8.91
C ASP A 77 7.88 -12.47 8.35
N ARG A 78 6.87 -11.58 8.43
CA ARG A 78 5.55 -11.86 7.87
C ARG A 78 5.57 -11.99 6.36
N ARG A 79 6.34 -11.15 5.66
CA ARG A 79 6.53 -11.26 4.20
C ARG A 79 7.22 -12.58 3.84
N ALA A 80 8.31 -12.92 4.50
CA ALA A 80 9.02 -14.19 4.27
C ALA A 80 8.10 -15.40 4.50
N HIS A 81 7.24 -15.35 5.53
CA HIS A 81 6.26 -16.39 5.79
C HIS A 81 5.21 -16.50 4.67
N VAL A 82 4.66 -15.38 4.21
CA VAL A 82 3.70 -15.34 3.09
C VAL A 82 4.34 -15.85 1.80
N ASP A 83 5.58 -15.45 1.52
CA ASP A 83 6.32 -15.91 0.35
C ASP A 83 6.57 -17.43 0.39
N ALA A 84 6.93 -17.97 1.57
CA ALA A 84 7.11 -19.41 1.76
C ALA A 84 5.79 -20.18 1.53
N GLN A 85 4.67 -19.68 2.07
CA GLN A 85 3.34 -20.26 1.84
C GLN A 85 2.93 -20.19 0.37
N THR A 86 3.21 -19.09 -0.32
CA THR A 86 2.92 -18.93 -1.74
C THR A 86 3.72 -19.94 -2.59
N LYS A 87 4.99 -20.15 -2.28
CA LYS A 87 5.83 -21.16 -2.92
C LYS A 87 5.29 -22.57 -2.66
N LEU A 88 4.88 -22.87 -1.44
CA LEU A 88 4.29 -24.16 -1.10
C LEU A 88 2.99 -24.42 -1.87
N ILE A 89 2.12 -23.42 -1.96
CA ILE A 89 0.89 -23.49 -2.75
C ILE A 89 1.21 -23.76 -4.22
N ALA A 90 2.19 -23.08 -4.81
CA ALA A 90 2.62 -23.31 -6.19
C ALA A 90 3.14 -24.76 -6.38
N THR A 91 3.93 -25.27 -5.44
CA THR A 91 4.45 -26.65 -5.47
C THR A 91 3.33 -27.69 -5.39
N LEU A 92 2.41 -27.54 -4.43
CA LEU A 92 1.27 -28.45 -4.26
C LEU A 92 0.38 -28.47 -5.49
N ARG A 93 0.20 -27.34 -6.17
CA ARG A 93 -0.58 -27.25 -7.41
C ARG A 93 0.09 -27.98 -8.56
N ASN A 94 1.38 -27.77 -8.73
CA ASN A 94 2.14 -28.53 -9.73
C ASN A 94 2.00 -30.04 -9.49
N GLN A 95 2.00 -30.48 -8.23
CA GLN A 95 1.75 -31.88 -7.89
C GLN A 95 0.32 -32.33 -8.24
N ILE A 96 -0.69 -31.50 -7.93
CA ILE A 96 -2.08 -31.78 -8.28
C ILE A 96 -2.25 -31.86 -9.81
N ASN A 97 -1.73 -30.89 -10.55
CA ASN A 97 -1.80 -30.87 -12.02
C ASN A 97 -1.10 -32.09 -12.62
N THR A 98 0.06 -32.48 -12.10
CA THR A 98 0.77 -33.67 -12.54
C THR A 98 -0.03 -34.96 -12.26
N ALA A 99 -0.60 -35.07 -11.05
CA ALA A 99 -1.42 -36.22 -10.68
C ALA A 99 -2.72 -36.30 -11.53
N GLN A 100 -3.36 -35.17 -11.80
CA GLN A 100 -4.53 -35.11 -12.66
C GLN A 100 -4.19 -35.50 -14.10
N ALA A 101 -3.10 -34.96 -14.66
CA ALA A 101 -2.64 -35.32 -15.99
C ALA A 101 -2.33 -36.85 -16.11
N ALA A 102 -1.68 -37.42 -15.09
CA ALA A 102 -1.41 -38.84 -15.03
C ALA A 102 -2.70 -39.67 -14.95
N ALA A 103 -3.67 -39.27 -14.15
CA ALA A 103 -4.97 -39.96 -14.05
C ALA A 103 -5.77 -39.90 -15.36
N LEU A 104 -5.78 -38.74 -16.02
CA LEU A 104 -6.48 -38.55 -17.30
C LEU A 104 -5.79 -39.32 -18.44
N SER A 105 -4.46 -39.40 -18.44
CA SER A 105 -3.71 -40.17 -19.44
C SER A 105 -3.99 -41.68 -19.35
N GLN A 106 -4.19 -42.22 -18.14
CA GLN A 106 -4.53 -43.62 -17.92
C GLN A 106 -5.92 -44.00 -18.46
N GLN A 107 -6.83 -43.05 -18.52
CA GLN A 107 -8.21 -43.27 -18.99
C GLN A 107 -8.42 -43.02 -20.49
N SER A 108 -7.36 -42.69 -21.24
CA SER A 108 -7.41 -42.37 -22.68
C SER A 108 -8.41 -41.27 -23.04
N GLN A 109 -8.68 -40.33 -22.13
CA GLN A 109 -9.66 -39.27 -22.31
C GLN A 109 -8.99 -37.97 -22.78
N SER A 110 -8.34 -37.97 -23.93
CA SER A 110 -7.67 -36.81 -24.52
C SER A 110 -8.60 -35.58 -24.69
N GLY A 111 -9.88 -35.83 -24.97
CA GLY A 111 -10.89 -34.77 -25.08
C GLY A 111 -11.15 -34.04 -23.78
N LEU A 112 -11.18 -34.74 -22.65
CA LEU A 112 -11.39 -34.13 -21.34
C LEU A 112 -10.21 -33.28 -20.88
N THR A 113 -8.99 -33.67 -21.21
CA THR A 113 -7.78 -32.89 -20.92
C THR A 113 -7.78 -31.53 -21.64
N ALA A 114 -8.16 -31.54 -22.93
CA ALA A 114 -8.28 -30.32 -23.73
C ALA A 114 -9.35 -29.37 -23.18
N GLU A 115 -10.51 -29.92 -22.80
CA GLU A 115 -11.60 -29.18 -22.19
C GLU A 115 -11.19 -28.56 -20.85
N LEU A 116 -10.52 -29.35 -19.99
CA LEU A 116 -10.00 -28.86 -18.71
C LEU A 116 -9.02 -27.70 -18.91
N SER A 117 -8.04 -27.85 -19.82
CA SER A 117 -7.07 -26.78 -20.08
C SER A 117 -7.75 -25.51 -20.60
N LYS A 118 -8.78 -25.62 -21.41
CA LYS A 118 -9.57 -24.50 -21.89
C LYS A 118 -10.32 -23.80 -20.76
N LEU A 119 -10.92 -24.57 -19.84
CA LEU A 119 -11.61 -24.04 -18.68
C LEU A 119 -10.64 -23.37 -17.68
N GLU A 120 -9.48 -23.95 -17.46
CA GLU A 120 -8.42 -23.38 -16.60
C GLU A 120 -7.92 -22.04 -17.16
N LEU A 121 -7.75 -21.96 -18.48
CA LEU A 121 -7.37 -20.71 -19.15
C LEU A 121 -8.47 -19.65 -18.99
N ALA A 122 -9.72 -20.00 -19.25
CA ALA A 122 -10.87 -19.10 -19.11
C ALA A 122 -11.10 -18.65 -17.67
N ALA A 123 -10.86 -19.53 -16.70
CA ALA A 123 -10.93 -19.22 -15.28
C ALA A 123 -9.75 -18.39 -14.77
N GLY A 124 -8.66 -18.28 -15.53
CA GLY A 124 -7.45 -17.58 -15.13
C GLY A 124 -6.64 -18.27 -14.04
N THR A 125 -6.78 -19.60 -13.89
CA THR A 125 -6.06 -20.37 -12.87
C THR A 125 -4.63 -20.71 -13.27
N VAL A 126 -4.35 -20.71 -14.58
CA VAL A 126 -3.02 -20.97 -15.15
C VAL A 126 -2.31 -19.67 -15.55
N PRO A 127 -0.98 -19.61 -15.46
CA PRO A 127 -0.24 -18.47 -15.97
C PRO A 127 -0.35 -18.40 -17.48
N VAL A 128 -0.37 -17.18 -18.00
CA VAL A 128 -0.42 -16.90 -19.44
C VAL A 128 0.71 -15.95 -19.82
N SER A 129 1.20 -16.09 -21.04
CA SER A 129 2.22 -15.21 -21.61
C SER A 129 1.82 -14.77 -23.01
N GLY A 130 2.16 -13.55 -23.36
CA GLY A 130 1.86 -13.00 -24.67
C GLY A 130 2.41 -11.58 -24.81
N PRO A 131 2.22 -10.97 -25.95
CA PRO A 131 2.50 -9.56 -26.13
C PRO A 131 1.53 -8.73 -25.28
N GLY A 132 1.93 -7.52 -24.93
CA GLY A 132 1.08 -6.67 -24.11
C GLY A 132 1.79 -5.42 -23.62
N LEU A 133 1.26 -4.80 -22.58
CA LEU A 133 1.83 -3.59 -21.98
C LEU A 133 2.05 -3.75 -20.46
N VAL A 134 3.00 -2.98 -19.98
CA VAL A 134 3.25 -2.79 -18.56
C VAL A 134 3.01 -1.32 -18.22
N LEU A 135 2.05 -1.06 -17.38
CA LEU A 135 1.73 0.27 -16.85
C LEU A 135 2.21 0.34 -15.40
N THR A 136 3.11 1.26 -15.12
CA THR A 136 3.57 1.54 -13.75
C THR A 136 2.93 2.81 -13.26
N VAL A 137 2.19 2.74 -12.15
CA VAL A 137 1.54 3.88 -11.50
C VAL A 137 2.11 4.06 -10.10
N ASP A 138 2.50 5.28 -9.77
CA ASP A 138 3.05 5.60 -8.45
C ASP A 138 2.57 6.97 -7.98
N ASP A 139 2.55 7.18 -6.67
CA ASP A 139 2.16 8.44 -6.06
C ASP A 139 2.98 9.62 -6.59
N ALA A 140 2.42 10.80 -6.47
CA ALA A 140 3.13 12.04 -6.73
C ALA A 140 4.43 12.10 -5.91
N PRO A 141 5.52 12.65 -6.47
CA PRO A 141 6.75 12.83 -5.71
C PRO A 141 6.46 13.74 -4.51
N THR A 142 6.77 13.25 -3.31
CA THR A 142 6.68 14.06 -2.09
C THR A 142 7.81 15.09 -2.13
N LYS A 143 7.62 16.16 -2.87
CA LYS A 143 8.43 17.35 -2.68
C LYS A 143 7.94 18.01 -1.42
N ALA A 144 8.69 17.86 -0.35
CA ALA A 144 8.71 18.82 0.74
C ALA A 144 9.38 20.10 0.21
N GLU A 145 8.78 20.78 -0.75
CA GLU A 145 9.14 22.15 -1.01
C GLU A 145 8.59 22.96 0.14
N PRO A 146 9.42 23.80 0.78
CA PRO A 146 8.90 24.79 1.71
C PRO A 146 7.84 25.58 0.94
N VAL A 147 6.61 25.56 1.44
CA VAL A 147 5.52 26.39 0.90
C VAL A 147 6.05 27.81 0.85
N ALA A 148 6.27 28.34 -0.36
CA ALA A 148 6.72 29.72 -0.50
C ALA A 148 5.73 30.62 0.27
N PRO A 149 6.21 31.63 1.01
CA PRO A 149 5.34 32.47 1.86
C PRO A 149 4.14 33.06 1.14
N ASP A 150 4.21 33.17 -0.20
CA ASP A 150 3.17 33.75 -1.04
C ASP A 150 2.27 32.73 -1.77
N SER A 151 2.46 31.43 -1.54
CA SER A 151 1.60 30.41 -2.16
C SER A 151 0.24 30.40 -1.45
N ASN A 152 -0.82 30.50 -2.27
CA ASN A 152 -2.18 30.41 -1.75
C ASN A 152 -2.43 29.01 -1.15
N PRO A 153 -2.71 28.89 0.17
CA PRO A 153 -2.89 27.59 0.81
C PRO A 153 -4.06 26.76 0.23
N ARG A 154 -4.94 27.38 -0.56
CA ARG A 154 -6.07 26.72 -1.22
C ARG A 154 -5.68 26.00 -2.52
N THR A 155 -4.53 26.30 -3.10
CA THR A 155 -4.02 25.64 -4.32
C THR A 155 -2.96 24.59 -4.03
N ALA A 156 -2.47 24.52 -2.80
CA ALA A 156 -1.58 23.43 -2.39
C ALA A 156 -2.36 22.11 -2.35
N LEU A 157 -1.89 21.11 -3.12
CA LEU A 157 -2.41 19.74 -3.02
C LEU A 157 -2.29 19.27 -1.57
N THR A 158 -3.38 18.77 -1.01
CA THR A 158 -3.28 18.10 0.29
C THR A 158 -2.40 16.85 0.16
N PRO A 159 -1.64 16.45 1.19
CA PRO A 159 -0.76 15.29 1.13
C PRO A 159 -1.43 13.99 0.67
N ASP A 160 -2.77 13.91 0.75
CA ASP A 160 -3.55 12.75 0.33
C ASP A 160 -4.00 12.82 -1.14
N GLN A 161 -4.06 14.00 -1.75
CA GLN A 161 -4.49 14.16 -3.14
C GLN A 161 -3.50 13.62 -4.17
N GLY A 162 -2.23 13.51 -3.81
CA GLY A 162 -1.18 12.93 -4.66
C GLY A 162 -1.00 11.41 -4.49
N LYS A 163 -1.90 10.72 -3.81
CA LYS A 163 -1.82 9.27 -3.60
C LYS A 163 -2.74 8.53 -4.55
N VAL A 164 -2.24 7.43 -5.09
CA VAL A 164 -3.03 6.51 -5.91
C VAL A 164 -3.99 5.74 -5.01
N THR A 165 -5.26 5.77 -5.35
CA THR A 165 -6.34 5.09 -4.61
C THR A 165 -6.76 3.78 -5.28
N ALA A 166 -7.54 2.96 -4.57
CA ALA A 166 -8.14 1.76 -5.14
C ALA A 166 -9.09 2.09 -6.31
N SER A 167 -9.81 3.20 -6.23
CA SER A 167 -10.71 3.64 -7.31
C SER A 167 -9.96 4.03 -8.58
N ASP A 168 -8.79 4.65 -8.44
CA ASP A 168 -7.96 5.00 -9.59
C ASP A 168 -7.51 3.74 -10.33
N LEU A 169 -7.03 2.73 -9.59
CA LEU A 169 -6.63 1.46 -10.18
C LEU A 169 -7.82 0.72 -10.79
N GLN A 170 -9.02 0.80 -10.21
CA GLN A 170 -10.22 0.22 -10.81
C GLN A 170 -10.56 0.85 -12.16
N ILE A 171 -10.52 2.18 -12.25
CA ILE A 171 -10.83 2.91 -13.51
C ILE A 171 -9.78 2.57 -14.57
N ILE A 172 -8.51 2.57 -14.22
CA ILE A 172 -7.41 2.23 -15.12
C ILE A 172 -7.54 0.79 -15.63
N VAL A 173 -7.78 -0.17 -14.73
CA VAL A 173 -7.94 -1.58 -15.08
C VAL A 173 -9.16 -1.81 -15.97
N ASN A 174 -10.29 -1.17 -15.66
CA ASN A 174 -11.49 -1.25 -16.49
C ASN A 174 -11.23 -0.70 -17.89
N GLY A 175 -10.46 0.40 -18.00
CA GLY A 175 -10.01 0.91 -19.29
C GLY A 175 -9.13 -0.06 -20.07
N LEU A 176 -8.26 -0.84 -19.39
CA LEU A 176 -7.47 -1.88 -20.05
C LEU A 176 -8.34 -3.05 -20.53
N TRP A 177 -9.35 -3.46 -19.75
CA TRP A 177 -10.33 -4.46 -20.21
C TRP A 177 -11.13 -3.97 -21.41
N ASP A 178 -11.56 -2.70 -21.39
CA ASP A 178 -12.30 -2.07 -22.49
C ASP A 178 -11.45 -1.95 -23.76
N ALA A 179 -10.12 -1.74 -23.60
CA ALA A 179 -9.16 -1.73 -24.69
C ALA A 179 -8.83 -3.14 -25.25
N GLY A 180 -9.49 -4.19 -24.78
CA GLY A 180 -9.31 -5.55 -25.28
C GLY A 180 -8.18 -6.34 -24.63
N ALA A 181 -7.80 -6.03 -23.39
CA ALA A 181 -6.88 -6.88 -22.66
C ALA A 181 -7.49 -8.25 -22.39
N GLU A 182 -6.72 -9.32 -22.62
CA GLU A 182 -7.15 -10.72 -22.39
C GLU A 182 -6.82 -11.20 -20.97
N ALA A 183 -5.80 -10.61 -20.37
CA ALA A 183 -5.33 -10.97 -19.02
C ALA A 183 -4.65 -9.79 -18.36
N ILE A 184 -5.02 -9.49 -17.11
CA ILE A 184 -4.42 -8.41 -16.34
C ILE A 184 -3.96 -8.92 -14.97
N SER A 185 -2.83 -8.40 -14.49
CA SER A 185 -2.38 -8.54 -13.12
C SER A 185 -1.90 -7.21 -12.54
N ILE A 186 -2.00 -7.04 -11.23
CA ILE A 186 -1.43 -5.91 -10.50
C ILE A 186 -0.43 -6.47 -9.50
N ASN A 187 0.83 -6.03 -9.57
CA ASN A 187 1.92 -6.50 -8.71
C ASN A 187 2.00 -8.04 -8.64
N GLY A 188 1.75 -8.72 -9.77
CA GLY A 188 1.77 -10.17 -9.85
C GLY A 188 0.50 -10.86 -9.31
N HIS A 189 -0.55 -10.12 -8.95
CA HIS A 189 -1.86 -10.69 -8.61
C HIS A 189 -2.79 -10.66 -9.82
N ARG A 190 -3.17 -11.85 -10.32
CA ARG A 190 -4.08 -11.99 -11.47
C ARG A 190 -5.45 -11.43 -11.14
N LEU A 191 -5.98 -10.63 -12.04
CA LEU A 191 -7.37 -10.20 -11.97
C LEU A 191 -8.24 -11.21 -12.71
N THR A 192 -9.10 -11.89 -11.98
CA THR A 192 -10.12 -12.80 -12.49
C THR A 192 -11.50 -12.14 -12.43
N SER A 193 -12.52 -12.78 -12.95
CA SER A 193 -13.91 -12.30 -12.86
C SER A 193 -14.42 -12.12 -11.41
N ARG A 194 -13.70 -12.64 -10.41
CA ARG A 194 -14.02 -12.53 -8.98
C ARG A 194 -13.06 -11.64 -8.22
N ALA A 195 -12.00 -11.18 -8.87
CA ALA A 195 -11.01 -10.31 -8.24
C ALA A 195 -11.64 -8.96 -7.84
N ALA A 196 -11.26 -8.47 -6.66
CA ALA A 196 -11.75 -7.21 -6.15
C ALA A 196 -10.58 -6.31 -5.75
N ILE A 197 -10.53 -5.12 -6.34
CA ILE A 197 -9.61 -4.05 -5.94
C ILE A 197 -10.35 -3.22 -4.88
N ARG A 198 -9.80 -3.09 -3.68
CA ARG A 198 -10.43 -2.41 -2.54
C ARG A 198 -9.43 -1.55 -1.78
N SER A 199 -9.93 -0.58 -1.02
CA SER A 199 -9.14 0.17 -0.05
C SER A 199 -9.28 -0.43 1.36
N ALA A 200 -8.17 -0.44 2.11
CA ALA A 200 -8.16 -0.71 3.54
C ALA A 200 -7.33 0.39 4.22
N GLY A 201 -7.98 1.44 4.69
CA GLY A 201 -7.32 2.67 5.09
C GLY A 201 -6.54 3.28 3.92
N ALA A 202 -5.25 3.51 4.10
CA ALA A 202 -4.35 4.03 3.06
C ALA A 202 -3.78 2.96 2.12
N ALA A 203 -4.05 1.68 2.37
CA ALA A 203 -3.56 0.59 1.54
C ALA A 203 -4.57 0.18 0.47
N VAL A 204 -4.07 -0.19 -0.72
CA VAL A 204 -4.85 -0.82 -1.76
C VAL A 204 -4.67 -2.34 -1.67
N LEU A 205 -5.77 -3.08 -1.78
CA LEU A 205 -5.78 -4.53 -1.76
C LEU A 205 -6.34 -5.09 -3.07
N VAL A 206 -5.76 -6.20 -3.52
CA VAL A 206 -6.33 -7.08 -4.54
C VAL A 206 -6.59 -8.42 -3.88
N ASP A 207 -7.85 -8.87 -3.86
CA ASP A 207 -8.27 -10.14 -3.24
C ASP A 207 -7.74 -10.30 -1.80
N TYR A 208 -7.89 -9.24 -0.98
CA TYR A 208 -7.41 -9.15 0.41
C TYR A 208 -5.88 -9.16 0.58
N ARG A 209 -5.11 -9.10 -0.51
CA ARG A 209 -3.64 -8.99 -0.47
C ARG A 209 -3.24 -7.54 -0.62
N PRO A 210 -2.48 -6.98 0.33
CA PRO A 210 -2.06 -5.58 0.26
C PRO A 210 -1.02 -5.40 -0.85
N LEU A 211 -1.23 -4.38 -1.66
CA LEU A 211 -0.29 -3.96 -2.68
C LEU A 211 0.72 -2.97 -2.11
N THR A 212 1.93 -3.03 -2.63
CA THR A 212 2.99 -2.05 -2.36
C THR A 212 3.24 -1.19 -3.58
N ARG A 213 3.57 0.08 -3.38
CA ARG A 213 3.99 0.99 -4.45
C ARG A 213 5.39 0.66 -4.96
N PRO A 214 5.72 0.90 -6.23
CA PRO A 214 4.80 1.31 -7.31
C PRO A 214 3.82 0.21 -7.69
N TYR A 215 2.64 0.60 -8.24
CA TYR A 215 1.66 -0.35 -8.74
C TYR A 215 2.01 -0.71 -10.17
N VAL A 216 2.41 -1.94 -10.40
CA VAL A 216 2.78 -2.46 -11.71
C VAL A 216 1.60 -3.27 -12.26
N ILE A 217 0.94 -2.73 -13.27
CA ILE A 217 -0.18 -3.36 -13.97
C ILE A 217 0.38 -3.96 -15.25
N THR A 218 0.25 -5.28 -15.39
CA THR A 218 0.66 -6.01 -16.59
C THR A 218 -0.60 -6.48 -17.30
N ALA A 219 -0.74 -6.13 -18.58
CA ALA A 219 -1.87 -6.51 -19.42
C ALA A 219 -1.39 -7.23 -20.66
N ILE A 220 -1.97 -8.38 -20.99
CA ILE A 220 -1.77 -9.11 -22.24
C ILE A 220 -2.86 -8.70 -23.20
N GLY A 221 -2.51 -8.45 -24.45
CA GLY A 221 -3.43 -8.09 -25.53
C GLY A 221 -2.67 -7.79 -26.82
N ASP A 222 -3.38 -7.42 -27.86
CA ASP A 222 -2.75 -7.09 -29.13
C ASP A 222 -1.80 -5.89 -29.02
N PRO A 223 -0.52 -6.04 -29.35
CA PRO A 223 0.48 -4.98 -29.18
C PRO A 223 0.26 -3.77 -30.10
N GLY A 224 -0.50 -3.94 -31.18
CA GLY A 224 -0.79 -2.88 -32.13
C GLY A 224 -1.94 -1.96 -31.70
N SER A 225 -2.92 -2.50 -30.98
CA SER A 225 -4.15 -1.78 -30.62
C SER A 225 -4.26 -1.47 -29.14
N LEU A 226 -3.86 -2.39 -28.23
CA LEU A 226 -4.10 -2.27 -26.78
C LEU A 226 -3.68 -0.91 -26.20
N GLY A 227 -2.47 -0.44 -26.55
CA GLY A 227 -1.96 0.83 -26.02
C GLY A 227 -2.70 2.05 -26.58
N VAL A 228 -3.11 1.99 -27.83
CA VAL A 228 -3.84 3.07 -28.52
C VAL A 228 -5.27 3.13 -27.99
N GLU A 229 -5.99 2.01 -27.98
CA GLU A 229 -7.35 1.91 -27.49
C GLU A 229 -7.44 2.30 -26.00
N PHE A 230 -6.45 1.92 -25.20
CA PHE A 230 -6.39 2.38 -23.81
C PHE A 230 -6.19 3.89 -23.71
N ALA A 231 -5.31 4.48 -24.52
CA ALA A 231 -5.06 5.93 -24.47
C ALA A 231 -6.29 6.74 -24.86
N ASP A 232 -7.10 6.22 -25.79
CA ASP A 232 -8.28 6.90 -26.34
C ASP A 232 -9.54 6.69 -25.50
N ASN A 233 -9.55 5.71 -24.59
CA ASN A 233 -10.73 5.43 -23.77
C ASN A 233 -10.76 6.22 -22.43
N SER A 234 -11.80 5.97 -21.63
CA SER A 234 -12.00 6.64 -20.34
C SER A 234 -10.88 6.36 -19.33
N GLY A 235 -10.29 5.17 -19.34
CA GLY A 235 -9.21 4.78 -18.43
C GLY A 235 -7.90 5.52 -18.70
N GLY A 236 -7.53 5.65 -19.99
CA GLY A 236 -6.34 6.41 -20.39
C GLY A 236 -6.51 7.91 -20.17
N SER A 237 -7.67 8.47 -20.54
CA SER A 237 -8.02 9.87 -20.25
C SER A 237 -7.98 10.18 -18.76
N TYR A 238 -8.46 9.25 -17.94
CA TYR A 238 -8.40 9.36 -16.46
C TYR A 238 -6.97 9.36 -15.96
N LEU A 239 -6.13 8.42 -16.43
CA LEU A 239 -4.71 8.38 -16.08
C LEU A 239 -4.01 9.68 -16.44
N GLN A 240 -4.33 10.25 -17.61
CA GLN A 240 -3.77 11.53 -18.02
C GLN A 240 -4.22 12.69 -17.10
N SER A 241 -5.48 12.66 -16.65
CA SER A 241 -5.98 13.61 -15.64
C SER A 241 -5.25 13.48 -14.30
N LEU A 242 -4.99 12.26 -13.84
CA LEU A 242 -4.22 12.00 -12.63
C LEU A 242 -2.79 12.55 -12.73
N LYS A 243 -2.15 12.37 -13.89
CA LYS A 243 -0.80 12.92 -14.16
C LYS A 243 -0.79 14.44 -14.15
N ASN A 244 -1.75 15.07 -14.81
CA ASN A 244 -1.78 16.52 -15.01
C ASN A 244 -2.22 17.28 -13.75
N ASN A 245 -3.24 16.76 -13.05
CA ASN A 245 -3.86 17.48 -11.93
C ASN A 245 -3.27 17.11 -10.57
N TYR A 246 -2.81 15.85 -10.40
CA TYR A 246 -2.34 15.32 -9.13
C TYR A 246 -0.88 14.92 -9.14
N GLN A 247 -0.18 15.12 -10.27
CA GLN A 247 1.24 14.79 -10.45
C GLN A 247 1.56 13.30 -10.19
N ILE A 248 0.55 12.43 -10.28
CA ILE A 248 0.71 10.99 -10.17
C ILE A 248 1.61 10.52 -11.32
N ARG A 249 2.58 9.68 -11.02
CA ARG A 249 3.50 9.14 -12.03
C ARG A 249 2.82 7.95 -12.72
N GLY A 250 2.76 7.99 -14.03
CA GLY A 250 2.25 6.90 -14.86
C GLY A 250 3.16 6.71 -16.06
N ASP A 251 3.71 5.50 -16.23
CA ASP A 251 4.57 5.11 -17.33
C ASP A 251 3.98 3.87 -18.01
N ILE A 252 3.87 3.91 -19.34
CA ILE A 252 3.32 2.83 -20.16
C ILE A 252 4.44 2.32 -21.05
N GLN A 253 4.70 1.01 -21.00
CA GLN A 253 5.69 0.34 -21.83
C GLN A 253 5.06 -0.82 -22.59
N ASN A 254 5.10 -0.77 -23.92
CA ASN A 254 4.74 -1.92 -24.73
C ASN A 254 5.84 -2.98 -24.66
N ARG A 255 5.45 -4.23 -24.53
CA ARG A 255 6.33 -5.39 -24.44
C ARG A 255 5.92 -6.46 -25.45
N THR A 256 6.91 -7.05 -26.10
CA THR A 256 6.68 -8.17 -27.02
C THR A 256 6.29 -9.46 -26.30
N SER A 257 6.63 -9.57 -25.04
CA SER A 257 6.23 -10.69 -24.19
C SER A 257 6.16 -10.24 -22.74
N VAL A 258 5.03 -10.50 -22.10
CA VAL A 258 4.81 -10.35 -20.67
C VAL A 258 4.19 -11.63 -20.12
N VAL A 259 4.37 -11.88 -18.84
CA VAL A 259 3.78 -13.03 -18.16
C VAL A 259 2.81 -12.52 -17.12
N VAL A 260 1.59 -13.02 -17.18
CA VAL A 260 0.56 -12.77 -16.17
C VAL A 260 0.34 -14.09 -15.42
N PRO A 261 0.56 -14.13 -14.10
CA PRO A 261 0.44 -15.37 -13.32
C PRO A 261 -1.01 -15.88 -13.28
N GLY A 262 -1.20 -17.15 -12.96
CA GLY A 262 -2.52 -17.70 -12.67
C GLY A 262 -2.96 -17.32 -11.26
N GLU A 263 -4.30 -17.21 -11.04
CA GLU A 263 -4.87 -17.07 -9.71
C GLU A 263 -5.19 -18.43 -9.12
N PRO A 264 -4.47 -18.82 -8.13
CA PRO A 264 -4.56 -20.16 -7.58
C PRO A 264 -5.80 -20.41 -6.72
N THR A 265 -6.50 -19.41 -6.22
CA THR A 265 -7.52 -19.54 -5.18
C THR A 265 -8.94 -19.27 -5.67
N LEU A 266 -9.33 -19.86 -6.80
CA LEU A 266 -10.74 -19.89 -7.19
C LEU A 266 -11.52 -20.89 -6.30
N SER A 267 -11.89 -20.45 -5.09
CA SER A 267 -12.78 -21.26 -4.25
C SER A 267 -14.23 -20.90 -4.52
N LEU A 268 -15.04 -21.89 -4.86
CA LEU A 268 -16.50 -21.78 -4.90
C LEU A 268 -17.01 -21.98 -3.47
N GLN A 269 -17.68 -20.97 -2.91
CA GLN A 269 -18.21 -21.07 -1.54
C GLN A 269 -19.61 -21.68 -1.48
N LYS A 270 -20.41 -21.51 -2.52
CA LYS A 270 -21.82 -21.92 -2.53
C LYS A 270 -22.27 -22.65 -3.80
N ALA A 271 -21.53 -22.49 -4.92
CA ALA A 271 -21.84 -23.21 -6.14
C ALA A 271 -21.35 -24.65 -6.03
N GLN A 272 -22.21 -25.58 -6.36
CA GLN A 272 -21.93 -27.01 -6.45
C GLN A 272 -22.04 -27.46 -7.90
N PRO A 273 -21.24 -28.46 -8.35
CA PRO A 273 -21.40 -29.04 -9.67
C PRO A 273 -22.82 -29.58 -9.82
N VAL A 274 -23.44 -29.31 -10.95
CA VAL A 274 -24.68 -30.01 -11.31
C VAL A 274 -24.32 -31.48 -11.46
N GLN A 275 -24.86 -32.32 -10.59
CA GLN A 275 -24.71 -33.77 -10.78
C GLN A 275 -25.41 -34.12 -12.10
N SER A 276 -24.65 -34.40 -13.13
CA SER A 276 -25.17 -34.98 -14.35
C SER A 276 -25.83 -36.31 -13.95
N ALA A 277 -27.14 -36.37 -14.01
CA ALA A 277 -27.84 -37.61 -13.84
C ALA A 277 -27.26 -38.60 -14.87
N VAL A 278 -26.47 -39.55 -14.39
CA VAL A 278 -26.01 -40.68 -15.20
C VAL A 278 -27.27 -41.37 -15.68
N LYS A 279 -27.65 -41.08 -16.92
CA LYS A 279 -28.75 -41.78 -17.61
C LYS A 279 -28.30 -43.22 -17.77
N GLY A 280 -28.77 -44.10 -16.92
CA GLY A 280 -28.61 -45.53 -17.16
C GLY A 280 -28.15 -46.39 -15.98
N GLN A 281 -28.85 -46.32 -14.85
CA GLN A 281 -28.99 -47.49 -13.96
C GLN A 281 -30.39 -47.47 -13.36
N SER A 282 -31.29 -48.20 -14.00
CA SER A 282 -32.52 -48.61 -13.35
C SER A 282 -32.19 -49.37 -12.09
N PRO A 283 -32.80 -49.07 -10.95
CA PRO A 283 -32.62 -49.87 -9.74
C PRO A 283 -33.14 -51.28 -10.03
N THR A 284 -32.24 -52.26 -10.06
CA THR A 284 -32.57 -53.67 -10.02
C THR A 284 -33.42 -53.89 -8.77
N GLN A 285 -34.70 -54.15 -8.98
CA GLN A 285 -35.62 -54.58 -7.91
C GLN A 285 -35.05 -55.83 -7.24
N ALA A 286 -34.77 -55.75 -5.96
CA ALA A 286 -34.51 -56.90 -5.13
C ALA A 286 -35.73 -57.84 -5.13
N PRO A 287 -35.57 -59.15 -5.17
CA PRO A 287 -36.68 -60.08 -5.15
C PRO A 287 -37.41 -59.98 -3.81
N ARG A 288 -38.77 -59.79 -3.93
CA ARG A 288 -39.67 -59.90 -2.77
C ARG A 288 -39.67 -61.33 -2.30
N THR A 289 -39.12 -61.58 -1.13
CA THR A 289 -39.41 -62.79 -0.37
C THR A 289 -40.84 -62.77 0.08
N THR A 290 -41.63 -63.65 -0.53
CA THR A 290 -43.00 -64.03 -0.07
C THR A 290 -42.81 -64.88 1.19
N GLU A 291 -43.01 -64.24 2.34
CA GLU A 291 -43.17 -64.97 3.60
C GLU A 291 -44.62 -65.53 3.65
N THR A 292 -44.71 -66.85 3.49
CA THR A 292 -45.95 -67.63 3.75
C THR A 292 -45.90 -67.97 5.24
N SER A 293 -46.90 -67.47 5.96
CA SER A 293 -47.17 -67.88 7.35
C SER A 293 -48.30 -68.90 7.42
N PRO A 294 -48.24 -69.89 8.32
CA PRO A 294 -49.29 -70.87 8.55
C PRO A 294 -50.41 -70.29 9.43
#